data_2bb4c193e73ffcdd5b6b217fed933fba
#
_entry.id   2bb4c193e73ffcdd5b6b217fed933fba
#
_cell.length_a   1.000
_cell.length_b   1.000
_cell.length_c   1.000
_cell.angle_alpha   90.00
_cell.angle_beta   90.00
_cell.angle_gamma   90.00
#
_symmetry.space_group_name_H-M   'P 1'
#
loop_
_entity.id
_entity.type
_entity.pdbx_description
1 polymer ?
#
loop_
_entity_poly.entity_id
_entity_poly.type
_entity_poly.pdbx_seq_one_letter_code
_entity_poly.pdbx_strand_id
1 'polypeptide(L)'
;QLEIVKIPEQANKFPGQLSGGQQQRVAIARSLAMNPNIMLFDEPTSALDPEMIKEVLDVMVDLAEGGMTMIVVTHEMGFAKEVADEVIFMDEGMIVERAETKQFFANPKSDRTKLFLSQIL
;
A
#
# COMPACT_ATOMS: atom_id res chain seq x y z
N GLN A 1 -14.14 -8.55 -9.82
CA GLN A 1 -13.03 -8.09 -8.98
C GLN A 1 -11.74 -7.87 -9.79
N LEU A 2 -11.49 -8.71 -10.82
CA LEU A 2 -10.31 -8.52 -11.67
C LEU A 2 -10.37 -7.21 -12.46
N GLU A 3 -11.56 -6.73 -12.78
CA GLU A 3 -11.71 -5.44 -13.44
C GLU A 3 -11.27 -4.28 -12.54
N ILE A 4 -11.59 -4.35 -11.23
CA ILE A 4 -11.17 -3.35 -10.25
C ILE A 4 -9.65 -3.28 -10.17
N VAL A 5 -8.99 -4.43 -10.22
CA VAL A 5 -7.52 -4.51 -10.17
C VAL A 5 -6.86 -4.43 -11.54
N LYS A 6 -7.65 -4.14 -12.59
CA LYS A 6 -7.18 -3.80 -13.95
C LYS A 6 -6.56 -4.95 -14.72
N ILE A 7 -6.94 -6.21 -14.42
CA ILE A 7 -6.45 -7.39 -15.14
C ILE A 7 -7.56 -8.39 -15.48
N PRO A 8 -8.71 -7.94 -16.05
CA PRO A 8 -9.81 -8.89 -16.36
C PRO A 8 -9.40 -9.95 -17.39
N GLU A 9 -8.46 -9.63 -18.28
CA GLU A 9 -7.96 -10.57 -19.31
C GLU A 9 -7.20 -11.75 -18.74
N GLN A 10 -6.84 -11.71 -17.45
CA GLN A 10 -6.10 -12.79 -16.80
C GLN A 10 -6.99 -13.81 -16.08
N ALA A 11 -8.32 -13.69 -16.22
CA ALA A 11 -9.28 -14.49 -15.45
C ALA A 11 -9.09 -16.01 -15.58
N ASN A 12 -8.64 -16.48 -16.75
CA ASN A 12 -8.50 -17.91 -17.05
C ASN A 12 -7.08 -18.44 -16.91
N LYS A 13 -6.16 -17.63 -16.34
CA LYS A 13 -4.78 -18.04 -16.18
C LYS A 13 -4.51 -18.61 -14.79
N PHE A 14 -3.57 -19.58 -14.74
CA PHE A 14 -3.06 -20.10 -13.48
C PHE A 14 -2.03 -19.12 -12.87
N PRO A 15 -1.81 -19.14 -11.54
CA PRO A 15 -0.86 -18.23 -10.89
C PRO A 15 0.54 -18.23 -11.51
N GLY A 16 1.03 -19.40 -11.94
CA GLY A 16 2.36 -19.49 -12.58
C GLY A 16 2.46 -18.78 -13.93
N GLN A 17 1.34 -18.38 -14.54
CA GLN A 17 1.30 -17.68 -15.82
C GLN A 17 1.25 -16.16 -15.66
N LEU A 18 1.25 -15.67 -14.41
CA LEU A 18 1.11 -14.26 -14.09
C LEU A 18 2.44 -13.69 -13.61
N SER A 19 2.68 -12.40 -13.89
CA SER A 19 3.80 -11.67 -13.28
C SER A 19 3.57 -11.52 -11.77
N GLY A 20 4.64 -11.17 -11.02
CA GLY A 20 4.53 -10.92 -9.59
C GLY A 20 3.50 -9.84 -9.26
N GLY A 21 3.48 -8.75 -10.03
CA GLY A 21 2.50 -7.67 -9.86
C GLY A 21 1.09 -8.12 -10.17
N GLN A 22 0.92 -8.95 -11.21
CA GLN A 22 -0.39 -9.51 -11.55
C GLN A 22 -0.87 -10.48 -10.47
N GLN A 23 0.01 -11.32 -9.93
CA GLN A 23 -0.33 -12.20 -8.81
C GLN A 23 -0.76 -11.40 -7.59
N GLN A 24 -0.09 -10.30 -7.29
CA GLN A 24 -0.46 -9.43 -6.18
C GLN A 24 -1.82 -8.79 -6.40
N ARG A 25 -2.11 -8.35 -7.62
CA ARG A 25 -3.43 -7.78 -7.95
C ARG A 25 -4.54 -8.83 -7.86
N VAL A 26 -4.26 -10.08 -8.22
CA VAL A 26 -5.21 -11.18 -8.03
C VAL A 26 -5.47 -11.42 -6.54
N ALA A 27 -4.43 -11.36 -5.71
CA ALA A 27 -4.59 -11.49 -4.25
C ALA A 27 -5.49 -10.38 -3.69
N ILE A 28 -5.34 -9.16 -4.17
CA ILE A 28 -6.22 -8.03 -3.79
C ILE A 28 -7.65 -8.32 -4.24
N ALA A 29 -7.84 -8.76 -5.48
CA ALA A 29 -9.17 -9.10 -6.01
C ALA A 29 -9.85 -10.19 -5.18
N ARG A 30 -9.09 -11.21 -4.77
CA ARG A 30 -9.59 -12.30 -3.93
C ARG A 30 -10.08 -11.76 -2.57
N SER A 31 -9.32 -10.85 -1.98
CA SER A 31 -9.73 -10.22 -0.72
C SER A 31 -10.98 -9.37 -0.90
N LEU A 32 -11.07 -8.62 -1.99
CA LEU A 32 -12.25 -7.80 -2.31
C LEU A 32 -13.50 -8.65 -2.53
N ALA A 33 -13.34 -9.87 -3.05
CA ALA A 33 -14.47 -10.78 -3.27
C ALA A 33 -15.19 -11.17 -1.99
N MET A 34 -14.52 -11.03 -0.84
CA MET A 34 -15.13 -11.25 0.48
C MET A 34 -15.98 -10.07 0.94
N ASN A 35 -16.03 -9.00 0.17
CA ASN A 35 -16.75 -7.77 0.48
C ASN A 35 -16.36 -7.19 1.85
N PRO A 36 -15.08 -6.94 2.10
CA PRO A 36 -14.60 -6.54 3.43
C PRO A 36 -14.93 -5.08 3.74
N ASN A 37 -15.06 -4.79 5.04
CA ASN A 37 -15.17 -3.41 5.52
C ASN A 37 -13.79 -2.75 5.68
N ILE A 38 -12.77 -3.55 5.99
CA ILE A 38 -11.40 -3.09 6.20
C ILE A 38 -10.46 -4.04 5.47
N MET A 39 -9.51 -3.49 4.72
CA MET A 39 -8.45 -4.28 4.09
C MET A 39 -7.11 -4.01 4.77
N LEU A 40 -6.36 -5.08 4.97
CA LEU A 40 -5.02 -5.03 5.56
C LEU A 40 -4.00 -5.40 4.49
N PHE A 41 -2.99 -4.54 4.32
CA PHE A 41 -1.89 -4.78 3.39
C PHE A 41 -0.57 -4.80 4.17
N ASP A 42 0.17 -5.88 4.03
CA ASP A 42 1.46 -6.03 4.69
C ASP A 42 2.58 -6.07 3.65
N GLU A 43 3.22 -4.93 3.44
CA GLU A 43 4.29 -4.73 2.48
C GLU A 43 3.95 -5.28 1.08
N PRO A 44 2.86 -4.81 0.45
CA PRO A 44 2.34 -5.44 -0.77
C PRO A 44 3.27 -5.31 -1.97
N THR A 45 4.29 -4.47 -1.91
CA THR A 45 5.21 -4.22 -3.04
C THR A 45 6.64 -4.67 -2.77
N SER A 46 6.93 -5.27 -1.61
CA SER A 46 8.30 -5.52 -1.15
C SER A 46 9.12 -6.46 -2.05
N ALA A 47 8.47 -7.36 -2.79
CA ALA A 47 9.14 -8.35 -3.63
C ALA A 47 8.97 -8.07 -5.13
N LEU A 48 8.60 -6.85 -5.51
CA LEU A 48 8.25 -6.51 -6.89
C LEU A 48 9.28 -5.57 -7.53
N ASP A 49 9.41 -5.67 -8.87
CA ASP A 49 10.18 -4.72 -9.68
C ASP A 49 9.47 -3.35 -9.71
N PRO A 50 10.20 -2.25 -9.99
CA PRO A 50 9.62 -0.90 -9.99
C PRO A 50 8.37 -0.74 -10.85
N GLU A 51 8.32 -1.37 -12.02
CA GLU A 51 7.12 -1.29 -12.88
C GLU A 51 5.92 -1.97 -12.25
N MET A 52 6.13 -3.12 -11.62
CA MET A 52 5.09 -3.87 -10.93
C MET A 52 4.63 -3.14 -9.67
N ILE A 53 5.54 -2.48 -8.96
CA ILE A 53 5.21 -1.65 -7.79
C ILE A 53 4.19 -0.59 -8.17
N LYS A 54 4.46 0.14 -9.26
CA LYS A 54 3.55 1.19 -9.72
C LYS A 54 2.16 0.66 -10.00
N GLU A 55 2.06 -0.47 -10.70
CA GLU A 55 0.77 -1.07 -11.04
C GLU A 55 -0.03 -1.45 -9.81
N VAL A 56 0.61 -2.03 -8.80
CA VAL A 56 -0.06 -2.41 -7.55
C VAL A 56 -0.47 -1.17 -6.75
N LEU A 57 0.41 -0.18 -6.65
CA LEU A 57 0.10 1.06 -5.94
C LEU A 57 -1.04 1.83 -6.60
N ASP A 58 -1.12 1.85 -7.93
CA ASP A 58 -2.23 2.50 -8.64
C ASP A 58 -3.57 1.88 -8.26
N VAL A 59 -3.64 0.56 -8.14
CA VAL A 59 -4.85 -0.14 -7.67
C VAL A 59 -5.19 0.27 -6.25
N MET A 60 -4.20 0.34 -5.36
CA MET A 60 -4.41 0.73 -3.97
C MET A 60 -4.86 2.18 -3.83
N VAL A 61 -4.33 3.08 -4.67
CA VAL A 61 -4.78 4.48 -4.73
C VAL A 61 -6.27 4.54 -5.10
N ASP A 62 -6.67 3.80 -6.13
CA ASP A 62 -8.07 3.77 -6.56
C ASP A 62 -8.99 3.25 -5.45
N LEU A 63 -8.57 2.22 -4.72
CA LEU A 63 -9.34 1.71 -3.59
C LEU A 63 -9.49 2.76 -2.48
N ALA A 64 -8.41 3.47 -2.17
CA ALA A 64 -8.42 4.52 -1.15
C ALA A 64 -9.35 5.67 -1.56
N GLU A 65 -9.26 6.11 -2.80
CA GLU A 65 -10.13 7.17 -3.33
C GLU A 65 -11.59 6.75 -3.38
N GLY A 66 -11.85 5.46 -3.55
CA GLY A 66 -13.19 4.89 -3.52
C GLY A 66 -13.78 4.75 -2.12
N GLY A 67 -13.06 5.12 -1.07
CA GLY A 67 -13.56 5.12 0.30
C GLY A 67 -13.28 3.83 1.08
N MET A 68 -12.47 2.92 0.55
CA MET A 68 -12.09 1.70 1.27
C MET A 68 -11.25 2.04 2.49
N THR A 69 -11.63 1.54 3.66
CA THR A 69 -10.82 1.66 4.87
C THR A 69 -9.66 0.65 4.80
N MET A 70 -8.45 1.16 4.92
CA MET A 70 -7.25 0.33 4.77
C MET A 70 -6.23 0.61 5.86
N ILE A 71 -5.53 -0.45 6.27
CA ILE A 71 -4.32 -0.34 7.07
C ILE A 71 -3.20 -0.91 6.22
N VAL A 72 -2.17 -0.11 5.95
CA VAL A 72 -1.09 -0.49 5.03
C VAL A 72 0.25 -0.38 5.72
N VAL A 73 0.98 -1.49 5.77
CA VAL A 73 2.39 -1.49 6.19
C VAL A 73 3.22 -1.36 4.93
N THR A 74 4.01 -0.29 4.82
CA THR A 74 4.74 -0.01 3.58
C THR A 74 5.97 0.86 3.82
N HIS A 75 6.94 0.74 2.91
CA HIS A 75 8.07 1.67 2.79
C HIS A 75 7.84 2.68 1.66
N GLU A 76 6.72 2.61 0.98
CA GLU A 76 6.40 3.48 -0.16
C GLU A 76 5.86 4.83 0.35
N MET A 77 6.76 5.74 0.65
CA MET A 77 6.40 7.01 1.28
C MET A 77 5.64 7.94 0.34
N GLY A 78 5.91 7.88 -0.97
CA GLY A 78 5.13 8.63 -1.95
C GLY A 78 3.67 8.24 -1.95
N PHE A 79 3.39 6.94 -1.87
CA PHE A 79 2.03 6.41 -1.75
C PHE A 79 1.38 6.87 -0.44
N ALA A 80 2.08 6.72 0.68
CA ALA A 80 1.55 7.13 1.98
C ALA A 80 1.21 8.61 2.00
N LYS A 81 2.09 9.44 1.45
CA LYS A 81 1.89 10.89 1.39
C LYS A 81 0.67 11.27 0.55
N GLU A 82 0.43 10.53 -0.54
CA GLU A 82 -0.68 10.79 -1.46
C GLU A 82 -2.04 10.39 -0.88
N VAL A 83 -2.15 9.23 -0.23
CA VAL A 83 -3.46 8.66 0.10
C VAL A 83 -3.75 8.47 1.58
N ALA A 84 -2.76 8.45 2.45
CA ALA A 84 -3.00 8.19 3.86
C ALA A 84 -3.67 9.37 4.53
N ASP A 85 -4.61 9.09 5.42
CA ASP A 85 -5.19 10.10 6.30
C ASP A 85 -4.32 10.30 7.53
N GLU A 86 -3.69 9.22 7.99
CA GLU A 86 -2.85 9.21 9.17
C GLU A 86 -1.66 8.28 8.93
N VAL A 87 -0.50 8.66 9.45
CA VAL A 87 0.72 7.87 9.36
C VAL A 87 1.20 7.50 10.76
N ILE A 88 1.58 6.24 10.92
CA ILE A 88 2.13 5.71 12.16
C ILE A 88 3.51 5.16 11.86
N PHE A 89 4.53 5.72 12.53
CA PHE A 89 5.89 5.21 12.42
C PHE A 89 6.19 4.27 13.58
N MET A 90 6.60 3.05 13.24
CA MET A 90 6.92 2.03 14.24
C MET A 90 8.38 1.65 14.15
N ASP A 91 8.98 1.36 15.31
CA ASP A 91 10.34 0.88 15.40
C ASP A 91 10.50 0.04 16.67
N GLU A 92 11.24 -1.06 16.56
CA GLU A 92 11.48 -1.98 17.68
C GLU A 92 10.18 -2.44 18.37
N GLY A 93 9.13 -2.68 17.58
CA GLY A 93 7.85 -3.15 18.08
C GLY A 93 7.02 -2.09 18.82
N MET A 94 7.42 -0.82 18.72
CA MET A 94 6.74 0.28 19.42
C MET A 94 6.31 1.36 18.44
N ILE A 95 5.22 2.05 18.77
CA ILE A 95 4.79 3.24 18.03
C ILE A 95 5.68 4.40 18.47
N VAL A 96 6.44 4.93 17.51
CA VAL A 96 7.34 6.07 17.75
C VAL A 96 6.62 7.38 17.58
N GLU A 97 5.83 7.49 16.50
CA GLU A 97 5.08 8.70 16.20
C GLU A 97 3.82 8.38 15.44
N ARG A 98 2.77 9.13 15.71
CA ARG A 98 1.48 9.03 15.03
C ARG A 98 0.97 10.44 14.75
N ALA A 99 0.65 10.73 13.50
CA ALA A 99 0.21 12.06 13.11
C ALA A 99 -0.59 12.05 11.81
N GLU A 100 -1.36 13.11 11.60
CA GLU A 100 -1.97 13.38 10.31
C GLU A 100 -0.87 13.44 9.25
N THR A 101 -1.19 13.00 8.04
CA THR A 101 -0.20 12.83 6.96
C THR A 101 0.60 14.09 6.67
N LYS A 102 -0.04 15.23 6.53
CA LYS A 102 0.68 16.49 6.24
C LYS A 102 1.66 16.85 7.33
N GLN A 103 1.25 16.72 8.58
CA GLN A 103 2.10 17.02 9.72
C GLN A 103 3.26 16.03 9.82
N PHE A 104 3.00 14.74 9.59
CA PHE A 104 4.03 13.71 9.65
C PHE A 104 5.19 13.99 8.70
N PHE A 105 4.88 14.35 7.46
CA PHE A 105 5.90 14.59 6.44
C PHE A 105 6.51 15.99 6.52
N ALA A 106 5.72 17.01 6.84
CA ALA A 106 6.20 18.39 6.85
C ALA A 106 6.94 18.75 8.14
N ASN A 107 6.50 18.21 9.28
CA ASN A 107 7.06 18.57 10.59
C ASN A 107 7.02 17.38 11.55
N PRO A 108 7.79 16.33 11.27
CA PRO A 108 7.88 15.19 12.18
C PRO A 108 8.46 15.64 13.53
N LYS A 109 7.94 15.08 14.62
CA LYS A 109 8.31 15.51 15.97
C LYS A 109 9.44 14.68 16.56
N SER A 110 9.46 13.36 16.30
CA SER A 110 10.48 12.48 16.83
C SER A 110 11.76 12.57 16.02
N ASP A 111 12.91 12.58 16.70
CA ASP A 111 14.20 12.55 16.01
C ASP A 111 14.38 11.30 15.18
N ARG A 112 13.85 10.17 15.64
CA ARG A 112 13.89 8.90 14.87
C ARG A 112 13.08 9.00 13.59
N THR A 113 11.92 9.63 13.63
CA THR A 113 11.11 9.89 12.45
C THR A 113 11.83 10.78 11.46
N LYS A 114 12.46 11.86 11.96
CA LYS A 114 13.25 12.76 11.12
C LYS A 114 14.38 12.03 10.41
N LEU A 115 15.09 11.18 11.15
CA LEU A 115 16.18 10.39 10.59
C LEU A 115 15.67 9.44 9.51
N PHE A 116 14.60 8.70 9.79
CA PHE A 116 13.99 7.79 8.84
C PHE A 116 13.61 8.49 7.54
N LEU A 117 12.88 9.60 7.65
CA LEU A 117 12.44 10.35 6.47
C LEU A 117 13.61 10.94 5.69
N SER A 118 14.67 11.38 6.36
CA SER A 118 15.86 11.92 5.69
C SER A 118 16.60 10.86 4.86
N GLN A 119 16.50 9.60 5.24
CA GLN A 119 17.15 8.49 4.54
C GLN A 119 16.34 8.00 3.34
N ILE A 120 15.03 8.18 3.36
CA ILE A 120 14.12 7.69 2.30
C ILE A 120 13.81 8.78 1.28
N LEU A 121 13.63 9.99 1.73
CA LEU A 121 13.33 11.16 0.88
C LEU A 121 14.63 11.96 0.54
#